data_81401dae8ffc1e9f996ccc457a819bf8
#
_entry.id   81401dae8ffc1e9f996ccc457a819bf8
#
_cell.length_a   1.000
_cell.length_b   1.000
_cell.length_c   1.000
_cell.angle_alpha   90.00
_cell.angle_beta   90.00
_cell.angle_gamma   90.00
#
_symmetry.space_group_name_H-M   'P 1'
#
loop_
_entity.id
_entity.type
_entity.pdbx_description
1 polymer ?
#
loop_
_entity_poly.entity_id
_entity_poly.type
_entity_poly.pdbx_seq_one_letter_code
_entity_poly.pdbx_strand_id
1 'polypeptide(L)'
;MNPLDWLVLLGTMVGIAAYGTWHTRHTDHLDTYLKGDGTTRWGTIGLSVMATQASAITFLSTPGQGFESGLGFVQNYFGLPLALIIICVVFLPIYRRLGVYTAYEYLGQRFDQKTRLLGAGLFLLQRGLGAGITIYAPAIILSTVLGWPLNPTIVCTGLLVIIYTVTGGSAAVSLTQKWQMAVIFGGMVTAFVILLLRLPAGLGFNDAAHLAGALDKMQAVDFSLDPARRYTLWTGLLGGTFLSLSYFGTDQSQVQRYIGGAALRESRLGLMFNALLKIPMQFFILLLGVLLFVFYQFQPAPVFYNRVEWRQHADGPDGAAFRALEEKHAALHTAKQEKISAWLAARARGDGAAEAAARRDLTTANTATEAVRKEARAALLAADPKANTKDSDYVFIGFIMAQLPHGVIGLLIAVMIAAALGSKAGELNALGATTTIDLWRHFRPLAVHDEGRNVRVAKWFTAFWGLFAIGFALSATFAENLIEAVNILGSIFYGVVLGMFLVAFFLKKIGGTAVFWAAVAAQALVFALYASLSISYLWYNLIGCAACVLLAAAVQTFLPRITRMDADNNPG
;
A
#
# COMPACT_ATOMS: atom_id res chain seq x y z
N MET A 1 -13.35 -18.61 14.93
CA MET A 1 -14.24 -18.85 13.77
C MET A 1 -15.06 -20.11 14.03
N ASN A 2 -16.34 -20.12 13.64
CA ASN A 2 -17.19 -21.30 13.74
C ASN A 2 -17.15 -22.11 12.41
N PRO A 3 -17.77 -23.33 12.35
CA PRO A 3 -17.78 -24.14 11.12
C PRO A 3 -18.37 -23.44 9.90
N LEU A 4 -19.37 -22.54 10.08
CA LEU A 4 -19.95 -21.77 8.98
C LEU A 4 -18.95 -20.80 8.37
N ASP A 5 -18.14 -20.12 9.21
CA ASP A 5 -17.10 -19.21 8.72
C ASP A 5 -16.05 -19.94 7.88
N TRP A 6 -15.65 -21.15 8.33
CA TRP A 6 -14.71 -22.01 7.59
C TRP A 6 -15.30 -22.50 6.27
N LEU A 7 -16.55 -22.92 6.27
CA LEU A 7 -17.24 -23.37 5.06
C LEU A 7 -17.31 -22.24 4.03
N VAL A 8 -17.71 -21.03 4.44
CA VAL A 8 -17.81 -19.86 3.57
C VAL A 8 -16.42 -19.44 3.10
N LEU A 9 -15.40 -19.42 3.97
CA LEU A 9 -14.03 -19.09 3.62
C LEU A 9 -13.48 -20.04 2.55
N LEU A 10 -13.51 -21.34 2.84
CA LEU A 10 -12.96 -22.35 1.92
C LEU A 10 -13.77 -22.42 0.62
N GLY A 11 -15.11 -22.38 0.70
CA GLY A 11 -15.97 -22.36 -0.48
C GLY A 11 -15.71 -21.16 -1.39
N THR A 12 -15.55 -19.97 -0.81
CA THR A 12 -15.21 -18.75 -1.56
C THR A 12 -13.82 -18.84 -2.21
N MET A 13 -12.81 -19.32 -1.46
CA MET A 13 -11.45 -19.47 -1.99
C MET A 13 -11.39 -20.48 -3.14
N VAL A 14 -12.05 -21.64 -2.98
CA VAL A 14 -12.13 -22.65 -4.02
C VAL A 14 -12.91 -22.13 -5.23
N GLY A 15 -14.03 -21.43 -5.01
CA GLY A 15 -14.82 -20.81 -6.09
C GLY A 15 -14.03 -19.80 -6.90
N ILE A 16 -13.28 -18.91 -6.24
CA ILE A 16 -12.40 -17.92 -6.91
C ILE A 16 -11.29 -18.63 -7.69
N ALA A 17 -10.63 -19.63 -7.10
CA ALA A 17 -9.57 -20.40 -7.77
C ALA A 17 -10.10 -21.18 -8.98
N ALA A 18 -11.23 -21.87 -8.83
CA ALA A 18 -11.87 -22.63 -9.90
C ALA A 18 -12.32 -21.72 -11.06
N TYR A 19 -12.94 -20.59 -10.74
CA TYR A 19 -13.36 -19.60 -11.76
C TYR A 19 -12.15 -19.03 -12.50
N GLY A 20 -11.09 -18.66 -11.78
CA GLY A 20 -9.85 -18.15 -12.37
C GLY A 20 -9.20 -19.17 -13.31
N THR A 21 -9.01 -20.42 -12.88
CA THR A 21 -8.38 -21.48 -13.67
C THR A 21 -9.22 -21.90 -14.86
N TRP A 22 -10.55 -21.95 -14.72
CA TRP A 22 -11.46 -22.29 -15.83
C TRP A 22 -11.39 -21.26 -16.95
N HIS A 23 -11.31 -19.97 -16.61
CA HIS A 23 -11.34 -18.89 -17.62
C HIS A 23 -9.99 -18.64 -18.31
N THR A 24 -8.87 -19.10 -17.73
CA THR A 24 -7.50 -18.82 -18.23
C THR A 24 -6.78 -20.02 -18.84
N ARG A 25 -7.50 -21.09 -19.17
CA ARG A 25 -6.92 -22.36 -19.65
C ARG A 25 -6.14 -22.29 -20.97
N HIS A 26 -6.15 -21.16 -21.69
CA HIS A 26 -5.58 -21.02 -23.03
C HIS A 26 -4.65 -19.81 -23.22
N THR A 27 -3.82 -19.45 -22.22
CA THR A 27 -2.86 -18.35 -22.33
C THR A 27 -1.44 -18.87 -22.59
N ASP A 28 -1.13 -19.19 -23.84
CA ASP A 28 0.20 -19.73 -24.23
C ASP A 28 1.15 -18.67 -24.80
N HIS A 29 0.69 -17.42 -25.05
CA HIS A 29 1.50 -16.34 -25.60
C HIS A 29 2.00 -15.37 -24.52
N LEU A 30 3.27 -14.96 -24.62
CA LEU A 30 3.90 -14.00 -23.68
C LEU A 30 3.16 -12.67 -23.64
N ASP A 31 2.66 -12.19 -24.80
CA ASP A 31 1.86 -10.96 -24.88
C ASP A 31 0.59 -11.02 -24.03
N THR A 32 -0.16 -12.12 -24.15
CA THR A 32 -1.39 -12.33 -23.38
C THR A 32 -1.08 -12.52 -21.89
N TYR A 33 0.04 -13.18 -21.58
CA TYR A 33 0.50 -13.36 -20.20
C TYR A 33 0.88 -12.04 -19.51
N LEU A 34 1.52 -11.10 -20.24
CA LEU A 34 2.03 -9.82 -19.70
C LEU A 34 1.07 -8.64 -19.87
N LYS A 35 0.46 -8.49 -21.05
CA LYS A 35 -0.40 -7.34 -21.41
C LYS A 35 -1.90 -7.61 -21.34
N GLY A 36 -2.31 -8.89 -21.29
CA GLY A 36 -3.68 -9.29 -21.51
C GLY A 36 -4.05 -9.32 -23.01
N ASP A 37 -5.33 -9.57 -23.32
CA ASP A 37 -5.83 -9.80 -24.69
C ASP A 37 -6.09 -8.51 -25.51
N GLY A 38 -5.79 -7.33 -24.96
CA GLY A 38 -6.04 -6.04 -25.63
C GLY A 38 -7.53 -5.67 -25.81
N THR A 39 -8.46 -6.41 -25.20
CA THR A 39 -9.91 -6.16 -25.29
C THR A 39 -10.50 -5.47 -24.06
N THR A 40 -9.66 -5.16 -23.07
CA THR A 40 -10.09 -4.70 -21.75
C THR A 40 -10.75 -3.31 -21.83
N ARG A 41 -11.99 -3.21 -21.31
CA ARG A 41 -12.76 -1.96 -21.24
C ARG A 41 -12.42 -1.15 -20.00
N TRP A 42 -12.76 0.14 -20.01
CA TRP A 42 -12.43 1.13 -18.97
C TRP A 42 -12.84 0.71 -17.55
N GLY A 43 -14.02 0.11 -17.39
CA GLY A 43 -14.48 -0.32 -16.07
C GLY A 43 -13.61 -1.42 -15.45
N THR A 44 -13.18 -2.39 -16.28
CA THR A 44 -12.25 -3.44 -15.84
C THR A 44 -10.87 -2.87 -15.56
N ILE A 45 -10.37 -1.95 -16.40
CA ILE A 45 -9.09 -1.26 -16.19
C ILE A 45 -9.15 -0.48 -14.88
N GLY A 46 -10.17 0.34 -14.68
CA GLY A 46 -10.34 1.16 -13.49
C GLY A 46 -10.40 0.33 -12.21
N LEU A 47 -11.21 -0.73 -12.21
CA LEU A 47 -11.31 -1.65 -11.07
C LEU A 47 -10.01 -2.45 -10.84
N SER A 48 -9.32 -2.86 -11.91
CA SER A 48 -8.04 -3.59 -11.77
C SER A 48 -6.93 -2.68 -11.23
N VAL A 49 -6.82 -1.43 -11.73
CA VAL A 49 -5.90 -0.42 -11.21
C VAL A 49 -6.21 -0.14 -9.73
N MET A 50 -7.49 0.07 -9.40
CA MET A 50 -7.94 0.32 -8.04
C MET A 50 -7.69 -0.89 -7.12
N ALA A 51 -7.96 -2.11 -7.57
CA ALA A 51 -7.74 -3.33 -6.80
C ALA A 51 -6.26 -3.65 -6.58
N THR A 52 -5.40 -3.33 -7.55
CA THR A 52 -3.95 -3.48 -7.39
C THR A 52 -3.41 -2.52 -6.34
N GLN A 53 -3.94 -1.30 -6.29
CA GLN A 53 -3.59 -0.29 -5.28
C GLN A 53 -4.31 -0.53 -3.94
N ALA A 54 -5.60 -0.90 -3.98
CA ALA A 54 -6.41 -1.22 -2.81
C ALA A 54 -6.27 -2.71 -2.46
N SER A 55 -5.04 -3.12 -2.15
CA SER A 55 -4.71 -4.48 -1.70
C SER A 55 -5.21 -4.75 -0.28
N ALA A 56 -4.98 -5.94 0.24
CA ALA A 56 -5.28 -6.29 1.64
C ALA A 56 -4.70 -5.28 2.64
N ILE A 57 -3.54 -4.66 2.36
CA ILE A 57 -2.98 -3.59 3.20
C ILE A 57 -3.96 -2.43 3.33
N THR A 58 -4.59 -1.98 2.25
CA THR A 58 -5.55 -0.87 2.31
C THR A 58 -6.73 -1.19 3.23
N PHE A 59 -7.22 -2.44 3.21
CA PHE A 59 -8.38 -2.82 4.03
C PHE A 59 -8.03 -3.28 5.43
N LEU A 60 -6.77 -3.61 5.68
CA LEU A 60 -6.27 -4.01 7.00
C LEU A 60 -5.62 -2.83 7.74
N SER A 61 -4.63 -2.20 7.11
CA SER A 61 -3.79 -1.18 7.76
C SER A 61 -4.40 0.22 7.72
N THR A 62 -5.19 0.58 6.69
CA THR A 62 -5.77 1.93 6.65
C THR A 62 -6.80 2.18 7.74
N PRO A 63 -7.69 1.23 8.14
CA PRO A 63 -8.49 1.42 9.34
C PRO A 63 -7.63 1.56 10.60
N GLY A 64 -6.53 0.78 10.71
CA GLY A 64 -5.55 0.93 11.77
C GLY A 64 -4.89 2.31 11.80
N GLN A 65 -4.56 2.86 10.63
CA GLN A 65 -4.06 4.23 10.49
C GLN A 65 -5.10 5.26 10.95
N GLY A 66 -6.38 5.09 10.56
CA GLY A 66 -7.48 5.94 11.02
C GLY A 66 -7.67 5.86 12.53
N PHE A 67 -7.58 4.67 13.10
CA PHE A 67 -7.62 4.43 14.55
C PHE A 67 -6.49 5.15 15.29
N GLU A 68 -5.25 5.05 14.79
CA GLU A 68 -4.07 5.59 15.44
C GLU A 68 -3.92 7.10 15.22
N SER A 69 -4.05 7.58 13.98
CA SER A 69 -3.70 8.94 13.56
C SER A 69 -4.90 9.78 13.07
N GLY A 70 -6.10 9.21 13.04
CA GLY A 70 -7.29 9.90 12.55
C GLY A 70 -7.34 10.07 11.03
N LEU A 71 -8.08 11.08 10.55
CA LEU A 71 -8.36 11.30 9.13
C LEU A 71 -7.20 11.92 8.34
N GLY A 72 -6.18 12.46 9.01
CA GLY A 72 -5.11 13.25 8.38
C GLY A 72 -4.38 12.53 7.24
N PHE A 73 -4.29 11.20 7.28
CA PHE A 73 -3.67 10.38 6.22
C PHE A 73 -4.34 10.54 4.84
N VAL A 74 -5.61 10.97 4.77
CA VAL A 74 -6.30 11.17 3.49
C VAL A 74 -5.56 12.16 2.58
N GLN A 75 -4.83 13.12 3.17
CA GLN A 75 -4.05 14.12 2.45
C GLN A 75 -2.97 13.50 1.55
N ASN A 76 -2.47 12.31 1.90
CA ASN A 76 -1.54 11.55 1.05
C ASN A 76 -2.05 11.33 -0.39
N TYR A 77 -3.38 11.36 -0.57
CA TYR A 77 -4.03 11.11 -1.87
C TYR A 77 -4.49 12.37 -2.60
N PHE A 78 -4.32 13.57 -2.04
CA PHE A 78 -4.82 14.82 -2.66
C PHE A 78 -4.16 15.12 -4.00
N GLY A 79 -2.91 14.72 -4.18
CA GLY A 79 -2.19 14.86 -5.45
C GLY A 79 -2.58 13.84 -6.54
N LEU A 80 -3.29 12.76 -6.17
CA LEU A 80 -3.60 11.67 -7.10
C LEU A 80 -4.40 12.09 -8.34
N PRO A 81 -5.49 12.89 -8.25
CA PRO A 81 -6.23 13.31 -9.43
C PRO A 81 -5.37 14.09 -10.42
N LEU A 82 -4.53 15.01 -9.94
CA LEU A 82 -3.61 15.78 -10.78
C LEU A 82 -2.62 14.85 -11.49
N ALA A 83 -2.03 13.92 -10.76
CA ALA A 83 -1.10 12.95 -11.31
C ALA A 83 -1.75 12.11 -12.43
N LEU A 84 -2.95 11.59 -12.21
CA LEU A 84 -3.64 10.74 -13.18
C LEU A 84 -4.08 11.53 -14.42
N ILE A 85 -4.44 12.82 -14.30
CA ILE A 85 -4.68 13.71 -15.46
C ILE A 85 -3.40 13.83 -16.28
N ILE A 86 -2.26 14.13 -15.65
CA ILE A 86 -0.96 14.24 -16.33
C ILE A 86 -0.58 12.93 -17.01
N ILE A 87 -0.80 11.79 -16.37
CA ILE A 87 -0.54 10.47 -16.96
C ILE A 87 -1.43 10.23 -18.19
N CYS A 88 -2.71 10.55 -18.11
CA CYS A 88 -3.62 10.41 -19.24
C CYS A 88 -3.26 11.29 -20.44
N VAL A 89 -2.69 12.48 -20.20
CA VAL A 89 -2.35 13.44 -21.26
C VAL A 89 -0.96 13.22 -21.81
N VAL A 90 0.02 12.86 -20.97
CA VAL A 90 1.44 12.79 -21.35
C VAL A 90 1.94 11.35 -21.48
N PHE A 91 1.91 10.57 -20.40
CA PHE A 91 2.56 9.26 -20.34
C PHE A 91 1.88 8.21 -21.22
N LEU A 92 0.56 8.10 -21.09
CA LEU A 92 -0.21 7.06 -21.77
C LEU A 92 -0.15 7.16 -23.31
N PRO A 93 -0.26 8.36 -23.95
CA PRO A 93 -0.06 8.48 -25.38
C PRO A 93 1.33 8.05 -25.85
N ILE A 94 2.38 8.37 -25.07
CA ILE A 94 3.76 8.00 -25.40
C ILE A 94 3.92 6.49 -25.35
N TYR A 95 3.53 5.83 -24.25
CA TYR A 95 3.64 4.38 -24.11
C TYR A 95 2.86 3.62 -25.20
N ARG A 96 1.68 4.10 -25.51
CA ARG A 96 0.85 3.45 -26.53
C ARG A 96 1.41 3.60 -27.94
N ARG A 97 1.98 4.76 -28.28
CA ARG A 97 2.62 5.00 -29.57
C ARG A 97 3.83 4.10 -29.77
N LEU A 98 4.59 3.81 -28.72
CA LEU A 98 5.83 3.04 -28.79
C LEU A 98 5.62 1.53 -28.66
N GLY A 99 4.44 1.07 -28.27
CA GLY A 99 4.11 -0.35 -28.14
C GLY A 99 4.96 -1.13 -27.13
N VAL A 100 5.57 -0.42 -26.15
CA VAL A 100 6.51 -1.01 -25.18
C VAL A 100 5.85 -2.07 -24.27
N TYR A 101 6.63 -3.08 -23.87
CA TYR A 101 6.23 -4.08 -22.88
C TYR A 101 6.43 -3.59 -21.45
N THR A 102 7.53 -2.89 -21.21
CA THR A 102 7.83 -2.26 -19.92
C THR A 102 8.05 -0.77 -20.10
N ALA A 103 7.75 0.00 -19.05
CA ALA A 103 8.04 1.43 -19.05
C ALA A 103 9.54 1.71 -19.32
N TYR A 104 10.43 0.81 -18.85
CA TYR A 104 11.89 0.99 -18.94
C TYR A 104 12.45 0.77 -20.34
N GLU A 105 11.76 0.03 -21.22
CA GLU A 105 12.13 -0.05 -22.65
C GLU A 105 12.20 1.32 -23.29
N TYR A 106 11.29 2.23 -22.89
CA TYR A 106 11.33 3.60 -23.37
C TYR A 106 12.63 4.33 -23.01
N LEU A 107 13.14 4.14 -21.78
CA LEU A 107 14.43 4.73 -21.39
C LEU A 107 15.59 4.22 -22.26
N GLY A 108 15.56 2.93 -22.61
CA GLY A 108 16.54 2.33 -23.53
C GLY A 108 16.46 2.88 -24.96
N GLN A 109 15.23 3.04 -25.49
CA GLN A 109 15.02 3.62 -26.82
C GLN A 109 15.39 5.11 -26.89
N ARG A 110 15.14 5.85 -25.80
CA ARG A 110 15.37 7.30 -25.74
C ARG A 110 16.81 7.67 -25.40
N PHE A 111 17.47 6.91 -24.56
CA PHE A 111 18.82 7.17 -24.06
C PHE A 111 19.78 6.06 -24.48
N ASP A 112 20.06 5.16 -23.56
CA ASP A 112 20.97 4.05 -23.74
C ASP A 112 20.62 2.89 -22.81
N GLN A 113 21.29 1.75 -23.02
CA GLN A 113 21.02 0.54 -22.26
C GLN A 113 21.39 0.67 -20.76
N LYS A 114 22.45 1.43 -20.41
CA LYS A 114 22.84 1.62 -19.00
C LYS A 114 21.77 2.40 -18.23
N THR A 115 21.14 3.40 -18.85
CA THR A 115 20.05 4.19 -18.27
C THR A 115 18.77 3.32 -18.11
N ARG A 116 18.47 2.45 -19.09
CA ARG A 116 17.40 1.45 -18.97
C ARG A 116 17.64 0.51 -17.80
N LEU A 117 18.83 -0.07 -17.69
CA LEU A 117 19.19 -1.00 -16.62
C LEU A 117 19.14 -0.34 -15.24
N LEU A 118 19.56 0.93 -15.12
CA LEU A 118 19.47 1.68 -13.86
C LEU A 118 18.01 1.89 -13.45
N GLY A 119 17.16 2.37 -14.37
CA GLY A 119 15.73 2.57 -14.07
C GLY A 119 15.01 1.27 -13.70
N ALA A 120 15.25 0.19 -14.46
CA ALA A 120 14.74 -1.13 -14.14
C ALA A 120 15.28 -1.65 -12.80
N GLY A 121 16.56 -1.45 -12.50
CA GLY A 121 17.20 -1.86 -11.24
C GLY A 121 16.61 -1.15 -10.02
N LEU A 122 16.40 0.17 -10.10
CA LEU A 122 15.74 0.94 -9.04
C LEU A 122 14.31 0.43 -8.77
N PHE A 123 13.56 0.16 -9.84
CA PHE A 123 12.23 -0.43 -9.73
C PHE A 123 12.29 -1.82 -9.09
N LEU A 124 13.16 -2.70 -9.56
CA LEU A 124 13.26 -4.06 -9.05
C LEU A 124 13.62 -4.09 -7.57
N LEU A 125 14.54 -3.22 -7.14
CA LEU A 125 14.91 -3.10 -5.74
C LEU A 125 13.75 -2.59 -4.90
N GLN A 126 13.16 -1.46 -5.28
CA GLN A 126 12.04 -0.84 -4.56
C GLN A 126 10.83 -1.79 -4.48
N ARG A 127 10.44 -2.39 -5.62
CA ARG A 127 9.26 -3.25 -5.68
C ARG A 127 9.50 -4.61 -5.05
N GLY A 128 10.72 -5.15 -5.13
CA GLY A 128 11.12 -6.38 -4.44
C GLY A 128 11.02 -6.25 -2.92
N LEU A 129 11.57 -5.16 -2.36
CA LEU A 129 11.44 -4.84 -0.94
C LEU A 129 9.97 -4.58 -0.56
N GLY A 130 9.24 -3.82 -1.40
CA GLY A 130 7.82 -3.56 -1.23
C GLY A 130 6.98 -4.84 -1.21
N ALA A 131 7.30 -5.82 -2.05
CA ALA A 131 6.64 -7.12 -2.06
C ALA A 131 6.80 -7.86 -0.73
N GLY A 132 7.97 -7.75 -0.09
CA GLY A 132 8.19 -8.29 1.25
C GLY A 132 7.32 -7.62 2.32
N ILE A 133 7.24 -6.27 2.34
CA ILE A 133 6.34 -5.57 3.27
C ILE A 133 4.89 -6.03 3.07
N THR A 134 4.47 -6.18 1.83
CA THR A 134 3.08 -6.45 1.51
C THR A 134 2.66 -7.92 1.70
N ILE A 135 3.59 -8.87 1.89
CA ILE A 135 3.32 -10.25 2.33
C ILE A 135 2.81 -10.29 3.77
N TYR A 136 3.14 -9.30 4.60
CA TYR A 136 2.65 -9.24 5.98
C TYR A 136 1.12 -9.18 6.08
N ALA A 137 0.43 -8.44 5.20
CA ALA A 137 -1.01 -8.28 5.33
C ALA A 137 -1.79 -9.62 5.31
N PRO A 138 -1.64 -10.51 4.32
CA PRO A 138 -2.27 -11.82 4.39
C PRO A 138 -1.71 -12.69 5.51
N ALA A 139 -0.45 -12.54 5.90
CA ALA A 139 0.12 -13.27 7.02
C ALA A 139 -0.50 -12.84 8.36
N ILE A 140 -0.73 -11.54 8.59
CA ILE A 140 -1.45 -11.02 9.75
C ILE A 140 -2.86 -11.59 9.82
N ILE A 141 -3.59 -11.61 8.69
CA ILE A 141 -4.95 -12.17 8.62
C ILE A 141 -4.92 -13.65 9.04
N LEU A 142 -4.06 -14.45 8.43
CA LEU A 142 -3.95 -15.88 8.73
C LEU A 142 -3.44 -16.14 10.14
N SER A 143 -2.47 -15.39 10.64
CA SER A 143 -1.97 -15.47 12.01
C SER A 143 -3.10 -15.22 13.02
N THR A 144 -3.88 -14.16 12.81
CA THR A 144 -5.01 -13.82 13.69
C THR A 144 -6.11 -14.89 13.65
N VAL A 145 -6.41 -15.45 12.47
CA VAL A 145 -7.46 -16.47 12.27
C VAL A 145 -7.05 -17.83 12.83
N LEU A 146 -5.80 -18.24 12.61
CA LEU A 146 -5.29 -19.56 12.98
C LEU A 146 -4.67 -19.59 14.38
N GLY A 147 -4.35 -18.42 14.94
CA GLY A 147 -3.58 -18.33 16.20
C GLY A 147 -2.11 -18.73 16.05
N TRP A 148 -1.58 -18.77 14.82
CA TRP A 148 -0.21 -19.16 14.54
C TRP A 148 0.77 -17.98 14.73
N PRO A 149 2.02 -18.24 15.13
CA PRO A 149 3.07 -17.22 15.11
C PRO A 149 3.23 -16.61 13.73
N LEU A 150 3.62 -15.33 13.68
CA LEU A 150 3.65 -14.57 12.43
C LEU A 150 4.68 -15.12 11.43
N ASN A 151 5.88 -15.50 11.88
CA ASN A 151 6.96 -15.95 10.99
C ASN A 151 6.61 -17.21 10.18
N PRO A 152 6.12 -18.32 10.76
CA PRO A 152 5.63 -19.46 9.99
C PRO A 152 4.51 -19.06 9.02
N THR A 153 3.64 -18.16 9.43
CA THR A 153 2.52 -17.69 8.61
C THR A 153 3.00 -16.88 7.41
N ILE A 154 4.06 -16.06 7.55
CA ILE A 154 4.72 -15.36 6.44
C ILE A 154 5.25 -16.37 5.41
N VAL A 155 5.94 -17.43 5.85
CA VAL A 155 6.47 -18.45 4.95
C VAL A 155 5.35 -19.17 4.20
N CYS A 156 4.33 -19.66 4.92
CA CYS A 156 3.20 -20.35 4.31
C CYS A 156 2.46 -19.45 3.30
N THR A 157 2.18 -18.20 3.67
CA THR A 157 1.49 -17.24 2.82
C THR A 157 2.33 -16.90 1.59
N GLY A 158 3.63 -16.66 1.77
CA GLY A 158 4.55 -16.35 0.68
C GLY A 158 4.67 -17.48 -0.32
N LEU A 159 4.79 -18.73 0.13
CA LEU A 159 4.80 -19.91 -0.74
C LEU A 159 3.49 -20.05 -1.52
N LEU A 160 2.35 -19.83 -0.87
CA LEU A 160 1.05 -19.88 -1.53
C LEU A 160 0.93 -18.80 -2.61
N VAL A 161 1.41 -17.56 -2.35
CA VAL A 161 1.49 -16.48 -3.34
C VAL A 161 2.36 -16.88 -4.53
N ILE A 162 3.54 -17.47 -4.30
CA ILE A 162 4.45 -17.91 -5.37
C ILE A 162 3.77 -18.94 -6.26
N ILE A 163 3.20 -19.99 -5.66
CA ILE A 163 2.50 -21.05 -6.40
C ILE A 163 1.37 -20.46 -7.23
N TYR A 164 0.51 -19.65 -6.61
CA TYR A 164 -0.62 -19.01 -7.29
C TYR A 164 -0.17 -18.12 -8.46
N THR A 165 0.90 -17.35 -8.29
CA THR A 165 1.40 -16.42 -9.33
C THR A 165 2.03 -17.16 -10.49
N VAL A 166 2.88 -18.15 -10.21
CA VAL A 166 3.59 -18.92 -11.25
C VAL A 166 2.62 -19.75 -12.10
N THR A 167 1.51 -20.23 -11.51
CA THR A 167 0.51 -21.05 -12.22
C THR A 167 -0.56 -20.24 -12.92
N GLY A 168 -1.04 -19.12 -12.33
CA GLY A 168 -2.28 -18.47 -12.75
C GLY A 168 -2.12 -17.28 -13.72
N GLY A 169 -0.96 -16.63 -13.79
CA GLY A 169 -0.73 -15.45 -14.63
C GLY A 169 -1.58 -14.22 -14.26
N SER A 170 -1.39 -13.10 -14.98
CA SER A 170 -2.06 -11.82 -14.66
C SER A 170 -3.54 -11.72 -15.09
N ALA A 171 -3.96 -12.50 -16.09
CA ALA A 171 -5.31 -12.43 -16.65
C ALA A 171 -6.38 -12.96 -15.69
N ALA A 172 -6.12 -14.11 -15.04
CA ALA A 172 -7.02 -14.70 -14.03
C ALA A 172 -7.28 -13.76 -12.86
N VAL A 173 -6.21 -13.08 -12.43
CA VAL A 173 -6.24 -12.13 -11.32
C VAL A 173 -7.15 -10.94 -11.63
N SER A 174 -6.99 -10.31 -12.80
CA SER A 174 -7.76 -9.11 -13.17
C SER A 174 -9.27 -9.37 -13.26
N LEU A 175 -9.67 -10.58 -13.67
CA LEU A 175 -11.08 -10.95 -13.81
C LEU A 175 -11.78 -11.12 -12.45
N THR A 176 -11.08 -11.69 -11.47
CA THR A 176 -11.62 -11.94 -10.12
C THR A 176 -11.64 -10.69 -9.24
N GLN A 177 -10.72 -9.74 -9.48
CA GLN A 177 -10.55 -8.53 -8.68
C GLN A 177 -11.82 -7.66 -8.56
N LYS A 178 -12.63 -7.57 -9.61
CA LYS A 178 -13.87 -6.78 -9.58
C LYS A 178 -14.88 -7.31 -8.53
N TRP A 179 -15.03 -8.62 -8.44
CA TRP A 179 -15.92 -9.26 -7.47
C TRP A 179 -15.37 -9.18 -6.05
N GLN A 180 -14.06 -9.36 -5.91
CA GLN A 180 -13.36 -9.17 -4.64
C GLN A 180 -13.58 -7.75 -4.10
N MET A 181 -13.44 -6.73 -4.94
CA MET A 181 -13.69 -5.34 -4.56
C MET A 181 -15.13 -5.10 -4.11
N ALA A 182 -16.11 -5.64 -4.84
CA ALA A 182 -17.52 -5.49 -4.48
C ALA A 182 -17.82 -6.10 -3.09
N VAL A 183 -17.29 -7.30 -2.80
CA VAL A 183 -17.48 -7.96 -1.49
C VAL A 183 -16.75 -7.22 -0.37
N ILE A 184 -15.53 -6.73 -0.61
CA ILE A 184 -14.78 -5.95 0.37
C ILE A 184 -15.55 -4.67 0.73
N PHE A 185 -16.03 -3.92 -0.26
CA PHE A 185 -16.82 -2.71 0.01
C PHE A 185 -18.12 -3.02 0.76
N GLY A 186 -18.84 -4.05 0.35
CA GLY A 186 -20.04 -4.52 1.08
C GLY A 186 -19.71 -4.86 2.53
N GLY A 187 -18.62 -5.57 2.76
CA GLY A 187 -18.16 -5.92 4.11
C GLY A 187 -17.73 -4.71 4.94
N MET A 188 -17.08 -3.72 4.33
CA MET A 188 -16.72 -2.49 5.04
C MET A 188 -17.94 -1.64 5.41
N VAL A 189 -18.93 -1.57 4.52
CA VAL A 189 -20.22 -0.94 4.84
C VAL A 189 -20.92 -1.70 5.97
N THR A 190 -20.93 -3.03 5.93
CA THR A 190 -21.46 -3.87 7.01
C THR A 190 -20.74 -3.61 8.33
N ALA A 191 -19.41 -3.56 8.31
CA ALA A 191 -18.61 -3.23 9.49
C ALA A 191 -18.94 -1.83 10.04
N PHE A 192 -19.10 -0.84 9.17
CA PHE A 192 -19.48 0.52 9.53
C PHE A 192 -20.84 0.56 10.22
N VAL A 193 -21.86 -0.12 9.67
CA VAL A 193 -23.20 -0.20 10.26
C VAL A 193 -23.14 -0.90 11.61
N ILE A 194 -22.42 -2.02 11.72
CA ILE A 194 -22.27 -2.76 12.98
C ILE A 194 -21.58 -1.91 14.05
N LEU A 195 -20.54 -1.15 13.67
CA LEU A 195 -19.89 -0.22 14.59
C LEU A 195 -20.89 0.78 15.19
N LEU A 196 -21.73 1.38 14.35
CA LEU A 196 -22.74 2.33 14.82
C LEU A 196 -23.79 1.65 15.73
N LEU A 197 -24.24 0.45 15.38
CA LEU A 197 -25.20 -0.32 16.17
C LEU A 197 -24.64 -0.82 17.52
N ARG A 198 -23.32 -0.90 17.65
CA ARG A 198 -22.63 -1.33 18.87
C ARG A 198 -22.20 -0.18 19.77
N LEU A 199 -22.44 1.07 19.37
CA LEU A 199 -22.27 2.21 20.26
C LEU A 199 -23.29 2.15 21.41
N PRO A 200 -23.00 2.77 22.57
CA PRO A 200 -23.94 2.85 23.67
C PRO A 200 -25.29 3.45 23.26
N ALA A 201 -26.36 3.00 23.89
CA ALA A 201 -27.71 3.49 23.64
C ALA A 201 -27.76 5.03 23.80
N GLY A 202 -28.32 5.71 22.79
CA GLY A 202 -28.40 7.17 22.76
C GLY A 202 -27.19 7.89 22.12
N LEU A 203 -26.11 7.17 21.77
CA LEU A 203 -24.96 7.72 21.05
C LEU A 203 -25.13 7.49 19.55
N GLY A 204 -25.34 8.58 18.80
CA GLY A 204 -25.40 8.56 17.34
C GLY A 204 -24.04 8.76 16.67
N PHE A 205 -24.03 8.67 15.32
CA PHE A 205 -22.85 8.97 14.52
C PHE A 205 -22.27 10.37 14.81
N ASN A 206 -23.15 11.36 15.02
CA ASN A 206 -22.75 12.73 15.30
C ASN A 206 -21.96 12.85 16.62
N ASP A 207 -22.43 12.18 17.67
CA ASP A 207 -21.76 12.18 18.98
C ASP A 207 -20.42 11.43 18.91
N ALA A 208 -20.38 10.32 18.17
CA ALA A 208 -19.15 9.58 17.90
C ALA A 208 -18.12 10.45 17.15
N ALA A 209 -18.56 11.20 16.13
CA ALA A 209 -17.69 12.10 15.38
C ALA A 209 -17.17 13.26 16.26
N HIS A 210 -18.01 13.81 17.13
CA HIS A 210 -17.60 14.84 18.08
C HIS A 210 -16.62 14.31 19.13
N LEU A 211 -16.84 13.10 19.66
CA LEU A 211 -15.89 12.48 20.58
C LEU A 211 -14.53 12.24 19.91
N ALA A 212 -14.53 11.74 18.69
CA ALA A 212 -13.33 11.59 17.88
C ALA A 212 -12.64 12.96 17.64
N GLY A 213 -13.43 14.02 17.39
CA GLY A 213 -12.93 15.39 17.24
C GLY A 213 -12.34 15.96 18.52
N ALA A 214 -12.94 15.66 19.69
CA ALA A 214 -12.40 16.06 20.99
C ALA A 214 -11.02 15.44 21.29
N LEU A 215 -10.74 14.28 20.70
CA LEU A 215 -9.49 13.54 20.78
C LEU A 215 -8.60 13.67 19.52
N ASP A 216 -8.81 14.72 18.72
CA ASP A 216 -8.02 15.14 17.55
C ASP A 216 -7.96 14.10 16.39
N LYS A 217 -8.99 13.20 16.29
CA LYS A 217 -9.04 12.17 15.23
C LYS A 217 -9.79 12.62 13.96
N MET A 218 -10.55 13.71 14.00
CA MET A 218 -11.40 14.16 12.88
C MET A 218 -10.74 15.22 11.98
N GLN A 219 -9.52 15.65 12.31
CA GLN A 219 -8.81 16.61 11.47
C GLN A 219 -8.35 15.96 10.17
N ALA A 220 -9.08 16.21 9.07
CA ALA A 220 -8.78 15.66 7.75
C ALA A 220 -7.77 16.51 6.97
N VAL A 221 -7.70 17.84 7.23
CA VAL A 221 -6.82 18.79 6.53
C VAL A 221 -6.01 19.59 7.52
N ASP A 222 -4.69 19.57 7.35
CA ASP A 222 -3.73 20.40 8.08
C ASP A 222 -3.06 21.37 7.10
N PHE A 223 -3.20 22.68 7.36
CA PHE A 223 -2.61 23.75 6.54
C PHE A 223 -1.20 24.15 6.97
N SER A 224 -0.62 23.45 7.95
CA SER A 224 0.73 23.74 8.44
C SER A 224 1.75 23.66 7.31
N LEU A 225 2.69 24.61 7.31
CA LEU A 225 3.85 24.63 6.41
C LEU A 225 5.07 23.88 7.00
N ASP A 226 4.96 23.28 8.19
CA ASP A 226 6.03 22.54 8.82
C ASP A 226 6.41 21.31 7.97
N PRO A 227 7.63 21.24 7.40
CA PRO A 227 8.05 20.16 6.55
C PRO A 227 8.22 18.82 7.29
N ALA A 228 8.32 18.85 8.62
CA ALA A 228 8.43 17.65 9.45
C ALA A 228 7.07 16.96 9.67
N ARG A 229 5.96 17.68 9.52
CA ARG A 229 4.62 17.08 9.61
C ARG A 229 4.36 16.18 8.41
N ARG A 230 3.97 14.93 8.70
CA ARG A 230 3.80 13.90 7.66
C ARG A 230 2.70 14.24 6.66
N TYR A 231 1.53 14.65 7.17
CA TYR A 231 0.33 14.86 6.37
C TYR A 231 -0.16 16.30 6.55
N THR A 232 0.14 17.13 5.57
CA THR A 232 -0.39 18.50 5.42
C THR A 232 -0.97 18.66 4.02
N LEU A 233 -1.77 19.67 3.79
CA LEU A 233 -2.28 20.00 2.45
C LEU A 233 -1.13 20.07 1.42
N TRP A 234 -0.01 20.65 1.80
CA TRP A 234 1.15 20.88 0.92
C TRP A 234 1.92 19.60 0.62
N THR A 235 2.19 18.78 1.64
CA THR A 235 2.83 17.48 1.44
C THR A 235 1.96 16.57 0.60
N GLY A 236 0.64 16.56 0.83
CA GLY A 236 -0.31 15.76 0.07
C GLY A 236 -0.49 16.24 -1.37
N LEU A 237 -0.63 17.55 -1.58
CA LEU A 237 -0.84 18.10 -2.92
C LEU A 237 0.44 18.02 -3.77
N LEU A 238 1.56 18.49 -3.26
CA LEU A 238 2.83 18.49 -4.00
C LEU A 238 3.50 17.12 -3.95
N GLY A 239 3.90 16.65 -2.77
CA GLY A 239 4.59 15.37 -2.62
C GLY A 239 3.73 14.19 -3.08
N GLY A 240 2.42 14.19 -2.76
CA GLY A 240 1.45 13.20 -3.22
C GLY A 240 1.25 13.18 -4.73
N THR A 241 1.35 14.34 -5.42
CA THR A 241 1.33 14.37 -6.89
C THR A 241 2.54 13.66 -7.47
N PHE A 242 3.74 13.97 -7.00
CA PHE A 242 4.97 13.33 -7.48
C PHE A 242 5.03 11.84 -7.12
N LEU A 243 4.57 11.45 -5.93
CA LEU A 243 4.40 10.05 -5.54
C LEU A 243 3.47 9.32 -6.53
N SER A 244 2.30 9.89 -6.79
CA SER A 244 1.30 9.28 -7.67
C SER A 244 1.73 9.27 -9.13
N LEU A 245 2.41 10.33 -9.61
CA LEU A 245 3.00 10.36 -10.95
C LEU A 245 4.01 9.24 -11.15
N SER A 246 4.89 9.02 -10.17
CA SER A 246 5.85 7.93 -10.24
C SER A 246 5.15 6.58 -10.17
N TYR A 247 4.31 6.36 -9.16
CA TYR A 247 3.63 5.09 -8.94
C TYR A 247 2.76 4.66 -10.12
N PHE A 248 1.94 5.55 -10.66
CA PHE A 248 1.07 5.22 -11.79
C PHE A 248 1.73 5.43 -13.16
N GLY A 249 2.76 6.26 -13.26
CA GLY A 249 3.39 6.60 -14.53
C GLY A 249 4.62 5.77 -14.86
N THR A 250 5.36 5.28 -13.87
CA THR A 250 6.65 4.61 -14.10
C THR A 250 6.77 3.23 -13.47
N ASP A 251 5.92 2.87 -12.51
CA ASP A 251 5.95 1.56 -11.87
C ASP A 251 5.26 0.52 -12.75
N GLN A 252 6.02 -0.50 -13.17
CA GLN A 252 5.56 -1.52 -14.11
C GLN A 252 4.33 -2.30 -13.58
N SER A 253 4.18 -2.45 -12.27
CA SER A 253 3.01 -3.14 -11.71
C SER A 253 1.69 -2.42 -11.97
N GLN A 254 1.74 -1.09 -12.17
CA GLN A 254 0.59 -0.26 -12.53
C GLN A 254 0.51 -0.05 -14.04
N VAL A 255 1.65 0.29 -14.67
CA VAL A 255 1.73 0.61 -16.10
C VAL A 255 1.18 -0.54 -16.95
N GLN A 256 1.52 -1.80 -16.62
CA GLN A 256 1.02 -2.98 -17.34
C GLN A 256 -0.52 -3.11 -17.32
N ARG A 257 -1.24 -2.52 -16.34
CA ARG A 257 -2.69 -2.64 -16.20
C ARG A 257 -3.46 -1.81 -17.22
N TYR A 258 -2.91 -0.69 -17.65
CA TYR A 258 -3.61 0.22 -18.57
C TYR A 258 -3.01 0.30 -19.97
N ILE A 259 -1.76 -0.17 -20.18
CA ILE A 259 -1.18 -0.26 -21.52
C ILE A 259 -1.97 -1.25 -22.41
N GLY A 260 -2.43 -2.37 -21.85
CA GLY A 260 -3.22 -3.40 -22.53
C GLY A 260 -4.69 -3.04 -22.79
N GLY A 261 -5.12 -1.80 -22.60
CA GLY A 261 -6.50 -1.38 -22.89
C GLY A 261 -6.84 -1.41 -24.37
N ALA A 262 -8.10 -1.74 -24.72
CA ALA A 262 -8.58 -1.87 -26.11
C ALA A 262 -8.37 -0.58 -26.92
N ALA A 263 -8.56 0.59 -26.31
CA ALA A 263 -8.33 1.89 -26.92
C ALA A 263 -7.73 2.88 -25.92
N LEU A 264 -7.08 3.94 -26.42
CA LEU A 264 -6.55 5.03 -25.58
C LEU A 264 -7.62 5.63 -24.67
N ARG A 265 -8.85 5.77 -25.20
CA ARG A 265 -10.02 6.26 -24.44
C ARG A 265 -10.34 5.34 -23.27
N GLU A 266 -10.31 4.02 -23.45
CA GLU A 266 -10.62 3.04 -22.40
C GLU A 266 -9.61 3.13 -21.24
N SER A 267 -8.33 3.24 -21.56
CA SER A 267 -7.26 3.41 -20.57
C SER A 267 -7.40 4.73 -19.79
N ARG A 268 -7.70 5.84 -20.50
CA ARG A 268 -7.94 7.15 -19.88
C ARG A 268 -9.13 7.12 -18.94
N LEU A 269 -10.26 6.58 -19.38
CA LEU A 269 -11.47 6.48 -18.55
C LEU A 269 -11.24 5.60 -17.33
N GLY A 270 -10.50 4.49 -17.47
CA GLY A 270 -10.15 3.63 -16.33
C GLY A 270 -9.28 4.34 -15.28
N LEU A 271 -8.29 5.12 -15.71
CA LEU A 271 -7.45 5.92 -14.81
C LEU A 271 -8.25 7.05 -14.16
N MET A 272 -9.12 7.76 -14.90
CA MET A 272 -9.96 8.83 -14.36
C MET A 272 -11.00 8.30 -13.36
N PHE A 273 -11.53 7.09 -13.59
CA PHE A 273 -12.39 6.40 -12.63
C PHE A 273 -11.67 6.19 -11.29
N ASN A 274 -10.41 5.74 -11.32
CA ASN A 274 -9.60 5.61 -10.11
C ASN A 274 -9.32 6.97 -9.46
N ALA A 275 -9.03 8.02 -10.24
CA ALA A 275 -8.81 9.38 -9.74
C ALA A 275 -10.00 9.90 -8.93
N LEU A 276 -11.21 9.65 -9.42
CA LEU A 276 -12.45 10.13 -8.78
C LEU A 276 -12.80 9.34 -7.51
N LEU A 277 -12.69 8.02 -7.57
CA LEU A 277 -13.19 7.16 -6.48
C LEU A 277 -12.18 6.94 -5.35
N LYS A 278 -10.89 7.09 -5.59
CA LYS A 278 -9.86 6.73 -4.60
C LYS A 278 -9.92 7.58 -3.34
N ILE A 279 -10.11 8.90 -3.46
CA ILE A 279 -10.14 9.80 -2.30
C ILE A 279 -11.37 9.54 -1.42
N PRO A 280 -12.62 9.50 -1.95
CA PRO A 280 -13.79 9.14 -1.16
C PRO A 280 -13.68 7.76 -0.50
N MET A 281 -13.18 6.77 -1.24
CA MET A 281 -12.94 5.43 -0.71
C MET A 281 -11.97 5.47 0.47
N GLN A 282 -10.86 6.15 0.32
CA GLN A 282 -9.83 6.22 1.34
C GLN A 282 -10.31 6.97 2.59
N PHE A 283 -11.06 8.05 2.38
CA PHE A 283 -11.71 8.79 3.46
C PHE A 283 -12.67 7.89 4.25
N PHE A 284 -13.51 7.11 3.56
CA PHE A 284 -14.44 6.17 4.20
C PHE A 284 -13.71 5.10 5.02
N ILE A 285 -12.60 4.55 4.49
CA ILE A 285 -11.81 3.53 5.19
C ILE A 285 -11.15 4.12 6.46
N LEU A 286 -10.62 5.34 6.37
CA LEU A 286 -10.07 6.03 7.54
C LEU A 286 -11.15 6.37 8.57
N LEU A 287 -12.32 6.83 8.11
CA LEU A 287 -13.47 7.10 8.99
C LEU A 287 -13.92 5.83 9.73
N LEU A 288 -13.90 4.67 9.07
CA LEU A 288 -14.14 3.39 9.71
C LEU A 288 -13.12 3.15 10.84
N GLY A 289 -11.84 3.47 10.61
CA GLY A 289 -10.79 3.40 11.64
C GLY A 289 -11.03 4.35 12.81
N VAL A 290 -11.46 5.57 12.53
CA VAL A 290 -11.85 6.55 13.57
C VAL A 290 -13.04 6.06 14.39
N LEU A 291 -14.04 5.45 13.75
CA LEU A 291 -15.18 4.85 14.46
C LEU A 291 -14.76 3.63 15.29
N LEU A 292 -13.78 2.83 14.82
CA LEU A 292 -13.16 1.77 15.64
C LEU A 292 -12.49 2.35 16.89
N PHE A 293 -11.80 3.49 16.75
CA PHE A 293 -11.22 4.18 17.90
C PHE A 293 -12.32 4.56 18.90
N VAL A 294 -13.44 5.14 18.44
CA VAL A 294 -14.58 5.49 19.29
C VAL A 294 -15.21 4.25 19.91
N PHE A 295 -15.42 3.18 19.15
CA PHE A 295 -15.96 1.91 19.64
C PHE A 295 -15.15 1.37 20.83
N TYR A 296 -13.82 1.36 20.71
CA TYR A 296 -12.92 0.91 21.77
C TYR A 296 -12.78 1.90 22.95
N GLN A 297 -13.40 3.07 22.90
CA GLN A 297 -13.57 3.90 24.11
C GLN A 297 -14.66 3.34 25.05
N PHE A 298 -15.65 2.65 24.52
CA PHE A 298 -16.78 2.11 25.28
C PHE A 298 -16.72 0.60 25.51
N GLN A 299 -15.93 -0.10 24.69
CA GLN A 299 -15.73 -1.55 24.81
C GLN A 299 -14.34 -1.84 25.40
N PRO A 300 -14.15 -3.00 26.06
CA PRO A 300 -12.83 -3.39 26.55
C PRO A 300 -11.80 -3.40 25.43
N ALA A 301 -10.82 -2.52 25.51
CA ALA A 301 -9.71 -2.42 24.57
C ALA A 301 -8.52 -3.24 25.09
N PRO A 302 -7.88 -4.08 24.26
CA PRO A 302 -6.66 -4.74 24.67
C PRO A 302 -5.51 -3.70 24.80
N VAL A 303 -4.56 -3.93 25.70
CA VAL A 303 -3.35 -3.12 25.82
C VAL A 303 -2.51 -3.21 24.54
N PHE A 304 -2.57 -4.36 23.84
CA PHE A 304 -1.89 -4.64 22.58
C PHE A 304 -2.78 -5.46 21.64
N TYR A 305 -2.99 -5.00 20.43
CA TYR A 305 -3.96 -5.61 19.50
C TYR A 305 -3.46 -6.89 18.83
N ASN A 306 -2.13 -7.09 18.69
CA ASN A 306 -1.60 -8.39 18.29
C ASN A 306 -1.64 -9.38 19.46
N ARG A 307 -2.81 -9.98 19.68
CA ARG A 307 -3.06 -10.90 20.79
C ARG A 307 -2.22 -12.18 20.74
N VAL A 308 -1.79 -12.61 19.55
CA VAL A 308 -0.96 -13.82 19.40
C VAL A 308 0.43 -13.55 20.00
N GLU A 309 1.06 -12.45 19.60
CA GLU A 309 2.35 -12.00 20.11
C GLU A 309 2.29 -11.74 21.63
N TRP A 310 1.28 -10.98 22.05
CA TRP A 310 1.11 -10.64 23.45
C TRP A 310 0.98 -11.86 24.36
N ARG A 311 0.15 -12.84 23.99
CA ARG A 311 -0.06 -14.06 24.77
C ARG A 311 1.18 -14.92 24.88
N GLN A 312 2.02 -14.99 23.85
CA GLN A 312 3.28 -15.74 23.92
C GLN A 312 4.16 -15.26 25.08
N HIS A 313 4.15 -13.94 25.36
CA HIS A 313 4.91 -13.35 26.48
C HIS A 313 4.11 -13.39 27.79
N ALA A 314 2.82 -13.10 27.78
CA ALA A 314 1.97 -13.12 28.97
C ALA A 314 1.84 -14.52 29.61
N ASP A 315 1.93 -15.58 28.81
CA ASP A 315 1.92 -16.97 29.25
C ASP A 315 3.35 -17.52 29.49
N GLY A 316 4.37 -16.70 29.22
CA GLY A 316 5.79 -17.04 29.40
C GLY A 316 6.34 -16.75 30.80
N PRO A 317 7.67 -16.89 31.01
CA PRO A 317 8.33 -16.68 32.31
C PRO A 317 8.09 -15.28 32.90
N ASP A 318 8.08 -14.24 32.07
CA ASP A 318 7.88 -12.84 32.47
C ASP A 318 6.40 -12.42 32.48
N GLY A 319 5.48 -13.37 32.40
CA GLY A 319 4.05 -13.13 32.22
C GLY A 319 3.40 -12.29 33.32
N ALA A 320 3.97 -12.25 34.52
CA ALA A 320 3.46 -11.40 35.60
C ALA A 320 3.53 -9.90 35.24
N ALA A 321 4.62 -9.44 34.62
CA ALA A 321 4.77 -8.05 34.18
C ALA A 321 3.77 -7.68 33.08
N PHE A 322 3.53 -8.58 32.13
CA PHE A 322 2.55 -8.39 31.06
C PHE A 322 1.12 -8.32 31.59
N ARG A 323 0.74 -9.20 32.51
CA ARG A 323 -0.59 -9.17 33.16
C ARG A 323 -0.80 -7.91 34.00
N ALA A 324 0.23 -7.44 34.72
CA ALA A 324 0.16 -6.17 35.44
C ALA A 324 -0.10 -4.96 34.52
N LEU A 325 0.48 -4.96 33.30
CA LEU A 325 0.22 -3.93 32.30
C LEU A 325 -1.22 -4.03 31.74
N GLU A 326 -1.77 -5.24 31.56
CA GLU A 326 -3.19 -5.42 31.19
C GLU A 326 -4.13 -4.86 32.27
N GLU A 327 -3.89 -5.18 33.54
CA GLU A 327 -4.69 -4.69 34.67
C GLU A 327 -4.61 -3.15 34.79
N LYS A 328 -3.40 -2.60 34.70
CA LYS A 328 -3.17 -1.15 34.72
C LYS A 328 -3.89 -0.45 33.56
N HIS A 329 -3.82 -1.03 32.34
CA HIS A 329 -4.51 -0.50 31.17
C HIS A 329 -6.03 -0.56 31.36
N ALA A 330 -6.58 -1.68 31.84
CA ALA A 330 -8.01 -1.85 32.09
C ALA A 330 -8.55 -0.85 33.11
N ALA A 331 -7.82 -0.62 34.22
CA ALA A 331 -8.20 0.36 35.23
C ALA A 331 -8.23 1.79 34.66
N LEU A 332 -7.22 2.20 33.91
CA LEU A 332 -7.17 3.52 33.26
C LEU A 332 -8.24 3.67 32.17
N HIS A 333 -8.54 2.60 31.46
CA HIS A 333 -9.60 2.59 30.45
C HIS A 333 -10.97 2.84 31.11
N THR A 334 -11.27 2.19 32.25
CA THR A 334 -12.51 2.42 33.02
C THR A 334 -12.58 3.87 33.51
N ALA A 335 -11.50 4.40 34.11
CA ALA A 335 -11.46 5.80 34.54
C ALA A 335 -11.66 6.78 33.37
N LYS A 336 -11.13 6.46 32.19
CA LYS A 336 -11.35 7.26 30.98
C LYS A 336 -12.82 7.24 30.53
N GLN A 337 -13.54 6.11 30.66
CA GLN A 337 -14.98 6.04 30.32
C GLN A 337 -15.83 7.00 31.18
N GLU A 338 -15.47 7.18 32.45
CA GLU A 338 -16.12 8.19 33.32
C GLU A 338 -15.91 9.62 32.77
N LYS A 339 -14.69 9.93 32.30
CA LYS A 339 -14.38 11.23 31.70
C LYS A 339 -15.13 11.46 30.37
N ILE A 340 -15.27 10.42 29.56
CA ILE A 340 -16.08 10.46 28.33
C ILE A 340 -17.55 10.76 28.69
N SER A 341 -18.10 10.08 29.67
CA SER A 341 -19.48 10.30 30.12
C SER A 341 -19.70 11.71 30.65
N ALA A 342 -18.76 12.25 31.42
CA ALA A 342 -18.80 13.62 31.91
C ALA A 342 -18.74 14.65 30.77
N TRP A 343 -17.88 14.42 29.77
CA TRP A 343 -17.78 15.28 28.60
C TRP A 343 -19.06 15.26 27.76
N LEU A 344 -19.64 14.08 27.49
CA LEU A 344 -20.92 13.95 26.78
C LEU A 344 -22.06 14.66 27.51
N ALA A 345 -22.12 14.54 28.84
CA ALA A 345 -23.13 15.21 29.66
C ALA A 345 -22.97 16.74 29.66
N ALA A 346 -21.75 17.27 29.70
CA ALA A 346 -21.46 18.71 29.60
C ALA A 346 -21.88 19.25 28.24
N ARG A 347 -21.54 18.53 27.16
CA ARG A 347 -21.94 18.87 25.79
C ARG A 347 -23.46 18.88 25.59
N ALA A 348 -24.17 17.85 26.11
CA ALA A 348 -25.62 17.76 26.01
C ALA A 348 -26.34 18.94 26.69
N ARG A 349 -25.73 19.52 27.74
CA ARG A 349 -26.25 20.71 28.43
C ARG A 349 -25.94 22.02 27.70
N GLY A 350 -25.09 22.00 26.66
CA GLY A 350 -24.63 23.22 25.95
C GLY A 350 -23.75 24.13 26.80
N ASP A 351 -23.16 23.66 27.90
CA ASP A 351 -22.25 24.41 28.77
C ASP A 351 -20.84 24.36 28.22
N GLY A 352 -20.46 25.35 27.41
CA GLY A 352 -19.15 25.41 26.75
C GLY A 352 -17.98 25.45 27.71
N ALA A 353 -18.13 26.03 28.94
CA ALA A 353 -17.05 26.08 29.92
C ALA A 353 -16.84 24.70 30.56
N ALA A 354 -17.92 24.01 30.93
CA ALA A 354 -17.87 22.66 31.44
C ALA A 354 -17.40 21.66 30.38
N GLU A 355 -17.82 21.82 29.10
CA GLU A 355 -17.35 20.99 27.98
C GLU A 355 -15.84 21.14 27.78
N ALA A 356 -15.31 22.36 27.80
CA ALA A 356 -13.88 22.63 27.64
C ALA A 356 -13.04 22.08 28.82
N ALA A 357 -13.57 22.14 30.05
CA ALA A 357 -12.93 21.52 31.21
C ALA A 357 -12.93 20.00 31.11
N ALA A 358 -14.07 19.39 30.82
CA ALA A 358 -14.21 17.95 30.65
C ALA A 358 -13.35 17.40 29.49
N ARG A 359 -13.19 18.17 28.40
CA ARG A 359 -12.28 17.82 27.29
C ARG A 359 -10.83 17.74 27.76
N ARG A 360 -10.37 18.67 28.58
CA ARG A 360 -8.99 18.62 29.13
C ARG A 360 -8.78 17.38 30.00
N ASP A 361 -9.75 17.07 30.88
CA ASP A 361 -9.70 15.87 31.70
C ASP A 361 -9.67 14.60 30.85
N LEU A 362 -10.50 14.52 29.81
CA LEU A 362 -10.57 13.42 28.86
C LEU A 362 -9.23 13.27 28.10
N THR A 363 -8.64 14.37 27.64
CA THR A 363 -7.34 14.34 26.94
C THR A 363 -6.24 13.82 27.88
N THR A 364 -6.24 14.24 29.16
CA THR A 364 -5.30 13.75 30.18
C THR A 364 -5.46 12.25 30.41
N ALA A 365 -6.69 11.77 30.56
CA ALA A 365 -6.98 10.34 30.73
C ALA A 365 -6.58 9.52 29.50
N ASN A 366 -6.81 10.04 28.29
CA ASN A 366 -6.38 9.40 27.05
C ASN A 366 -4.85 9.31 26.97
N THR A 367 -4.14 10.37 27.31
CA THR A 367 -2.66 10.38 27.34
C THR A 367 -2.12 9.35 28.34
N ALA A 368 -2.74 9.21 29.51
CA ALA A 368 -2.36 8.20 30.51
C ALA A 368 -2.57 6.76 29.97
N THR A 369 -3.68 6.50 29.27
CA THR A 369 -3.94 5.20 28.65
C THR A 369 -2.91 4.88 27.55
N GLU A 370 -2.58 5.84 26.69
CA GLU A 370 -1.55 5.67 25.66
C GLU A 370 -0.14 5.49 26.22
N ALA A 371 0.16 6.10 27.39
CA ALA A 371 1.43 5.90 28.07
C ALA A 371 1.62 4.42 28.49
N VAL A 372 0.57 3.77 29.01
CA VAL A 372 0.64 2.33 29.34
C VAL A 372 0.80 1.46 28.10
N ARG A 373 0.15 1.79 26.98
CA ARG A 373 0.38 1.10 25.70
C ARG A 373 1.82 1.27 25.23
N LYS A 374 2.45 2.42 25.47
CA LYS A 374 3.87 2.64 25.18
C LYS A 374 4.76 1.81 26.09
N GLU A 375 4.44 1.71 27.40
CA GLU A 375 5.13 0.82 28.35
C GLU A 375 5.01 -0.65 27.89
N ALA A 376 3.84 -1.09 27.45
CA ALA A 376 3.60 -2.44 26.93
C ALA A 376 4.46 -2.76 25.69
N ARG A 377 4.59 -1.82 24.76
CA ARG A 377 5.48 -1.96 23.60
C ARG A 377 6.95 -2.04 24.00
N ALA A 378 7.36 -1.25 25.00
CA ALA A 378 8.72 -1.29 25.54
C ALA A 378 9.01 -2.63 26.23
N ALA A 379 8.05 -3.17 26.99
CA ALA A 379 8.16 -4.49 27.63
C ALA A 379 8.30 -5.61 26.59
N LEU A 380 7.55 -5.56 25.48
CA LEU A 380 7.69 -6.49 24.37
C LEU A 380 9.10 -6.45 23.75
N LEU A 381 9.63 -5.25 23.47
CA LEU A 381 10.99 -5.11 22.92
C LEU A 381 12.08 -5.56 23.90
N ALA A 382 11.85 -5.42 25.20
CA ALA A 382 12.79 -5.92 26.21
C ALA A 382 12.79 -7.45 26.27
N ALA A 383 11.63 -8.09 26.06
CA ALA A 383 11.49 -9.55 26.04
C ALA A 383 11.96 -10.16 24.70
N ASP A 384 11.62 -9.53 23.58
CA ASP A 384 12.08 -9.90 22.23
C ASP A 384 12.47 -8.64 21.43
N PRO A 385 13.77 -8.40 21.21
CA PRO A 385 14.24 -7.27 20.40
C PRO A 385 13.78 -7.26 18.95
N LYS A 386 13.23 -8.39 18.46
CA LYS A 386 12.67 -8.53 17.12
C LYS A 386 11.14 -8.46 17.09
N ALA A 387 10.48 -8.29 18.24
CA ALA A 387 9.03 -8.18 18.31
C ALA A 387 8.51 -7.00 17.47
N ASN A 388 7.43 -7.24 16.73
CA ASN A 388 6.75 -6.17 16.01
C ASN A 388 5.86 -5.40 17.00
N THR A 389 6.28 -4.20 17.37
CA THR A 389 5.56 -3.34 18.33
C THR A 389 4.42 -2.54 17.69
N LYS A 390 4.26 -2.58 16.37
CA LYS A 390 3.18 -1.88 15.66
C LYS A 390 1.96 -2.81 15.55
N ASP A 391 0.95 -2.52 16.35
CA ASP A 391 -0.25 -3.37 16.50
C ASP A 391 -1.51 -2.79 15.82
N SER A 392 -1.43 -1.59 15.22
CA SER A 392 -2.57 -0.95 14.58
C SER A 392 -3.15 -1.75 13.39
N ASP A 393 -2.30 -2.53 12.70
CA ASP A 393 -2.74 -3.41 11.62
C ASP A 393 -3.65 -4.56 12.09
N TYR A 394 -3.68 -4.86 13.40
CA TYR A 394 -4.51 -5.92 13.98
C TYR A 394 -5.87 -5.42 14.49
N VAL A 395 -6.08 -4.10 14.58
CA VAL A 395 -7.30 -3.51 15.17
C VAL A 395 -8.54 -3.93 14.39
N PHE A 396 -8.52 -3.77 13.07
CA PHE A 396 -9.69 -4.04 12.24
C PHE A 396 -10.00 -5.53 12.12
N ILE A 397 -8.99 -6.38 11.93
CA ILE A 397 -9.22 -7.84 11.87
C ILE A 397 -9.71 -8.37 13.22
N GLY A 398 -9.20 -7.83 14.33
CA GLY A 398 -9.67 -8.15 15.68
C GLY A 398 -11.16 -7.81 15.86
N PHE A 399 -11.59 -6.65 15.36
CA PHE A 399 -13.00 -6.26 15.35
C PHE A 399 -13.86 -7.17 14.48
N ILE A 400 -13.44 -7.49 13.25
CA ILE A 400 -14.14 -8.42 12.36
C ILE A 400 -14.41 -9.75 13.08
N MET A 401 -13.35 -10.32 13.66
CA MET A 401 -13.42 -11.62 14.33
C MET A 401 -14.32 -11.64 15.56
N ALA A 402 -14.43 -10.50 16.27
CA ALA A 402 -15.16 -10.42 17.53
C ALA A 402 -16.61 -9.95 17.39
N GLN A 403 -16.95 -9.16 16.37
CA GLN A 403 -18.20 -8.39 16.34
C GLN A 403 -19.09 -8.67 15.13
N LEU A 404 -18.56 -9.19 14.02
CA LEU A 404 -19.37 -9.45 12.84
C LEU A 404 -20.15 -10.77 12.94
N PRO A 405 -21.29 -10.88 12.23
CA PRO A 405 -22.04 -12.14 12.15
C PRO A 405 -21.21 -13.26 11.50
N HIS A 406 -21.44 -14.49 12.00
CA HIS A 406 -20.85 -15.67 11.38
C HIS A 406 -21.26 -15.82 9.91
N GLY A 407 -20.38 -16.34 9.08
CA GLY A 407 -20.53 -16.37 7.63
C GLY A 407 -20.00 -15.09 6.96
N VAL A 408 -20.34 -13.89 7.46
CA VAL A 408 -19.75 -12.61 6.99
C VAL A 408 -18.27 -12.56 7.35
N ILE A 409 -17.89 -13.04 8.54
CA ILE A 409 -16.47 -13.18 8.95
C ILE A 409 -15.72 -14.02 7.92
N GLY A 410 -16.21 -15.24 7.63
CA GLY A 410 -15.58 -16.14 6.67
C GLY A 410 -15.46 -15.55 5.27
N LEU A 411 -16.52 -14.88 4.80
CA LEU A 411 -16.54 -14.22 3.49
C LEU A 411 -15.52 -13.08 3.39
N LEU A 412 -15.48 -12.18 4.38
CA LEU A 412 -14.54 -11.05 4.38
C LEU A 412 -13.09 -11.54 4.44
N ILE A 413 -12.78 -12.49 5.30
CA ILE A 413 -11.44 -13.05 5.41
C ILE A 413 -11.03 -13.72 4.09
N ALA A 414 -11.91 -14.53 3.48
CA ALA A 414 -11.64 -15.16 2.19
C ALA A 414 -11.31 -14.14 1.10
N VAL A 415 -12.09 -13.07 1.00
CA VAL A 415 -11.91 -12.06 -0.04
C VAL A 415 -10.69 -11.17 0.26
N MET A 416 -10.40 -10.88 1.52
CA MET A 416 -9.16 -10.16 1.89
C MET A 416 -7.91 -10.98 1.53
N ILE A 417 -7.91 -12.29 1.80
CA ILE A 417 -6.82 -13.19 1.40
C ILE A 417 -6.73 -13.26 -0.13
N ALA A 418 -7.85 -13.45 -0.83
CA ALA A 418 -7.87 -13.52 -2.29
C ALA A 418 -7.39 -12.20 -2.93
N ALA A 419 -7.78 -11.04 -2.40
CA ALA A 419 -7.31 -9.74 -2.85
C ALA A 419 -5.80 -9.55 -2.60
N ALA A 420 -5.30 -10.05 -1.46
CA ALA A 420 -3.87 -10.08 -1.18
C ALA A 420 -3.12 -10.93 -2.21
N LEU A 421 -3.57 -12.15 -2.46
CA LEU A 421 -2.97 -13.05 -3.44
C LEU A 421 -2.97 -12.43 -4.84
N GLY A 422 -4.11 -11.83 -5.25
CA GLY A 422 -4.25 -11.18 -6.54
C GLY A 422 -3.35 -9.96 -6.74
N SER A 423 -3.26 -9.10 -5.76
CA SER A 423 -2.36 -7.93 -5.77
C SER A 423 -0.90 -8.37 -5.85
N LYS A 424 -0.51 -9.36 -5.02
CA LYS A 424 0.86 -9.91 -5.00
C LYS A 424 1.24 -10.59 -6.31
N ALA A 425 0.33 -11.37 -6.89
CA ALA A 425 0.55 -11.98 -8.18
C ALA A 425 0.89 -10.92 -9.25
N GLY A 426 0.20 -9.79 -9.25
CA GLY A 426 0.50 -8.67 -10.14
C GLY A 426 1.88 -8.05 -9.90
N GLU A 427 2.28 -7.86 -8.65
CA GLU A 427 3.60 -7.31 -8.28
C GLU A 427 4.73 -8.28 -8.67
N LEU A 428 4.64 -9.55 -8.27
CA LEU A 428 5.65 -10.56 -8.59
C LEU A 428 5.76 -10.80 -10.09
N ASN A 429 4.63 -10.75 -10.81
CA ASN A 429 4.64 -10.87 -12.27
C ASN A 429 5.34 -9.67 -12.93
N ALA A 430 5.13 -8.44 -12.44
CA ALA A 430 5.83 -7.26 -12.92
C ALA A 430 7.34 -7.34 -12.66
N LEU A 431 7.76 -7.84 -11.50
CA LEU A 431 9.16 -8.09 -11.16
C LEU A 431 9.78 -9.15 -12.11
N GLY A 432 9.09 -10.27 -12.31
CA GLY A 432 9.52 -11.32 -13.23
C GLY A 432 9.60 -10.85 -14.67
N ALA A 433 8.61 -10.09 -15.14
CA ALA A 433 8.56 -9.52 -16.48
C ALA A 433 9.72 -8.52 -16.71
N THR A 434 9.90 -7.55 -15.82
CA THR A 434 10.98 -6.55 -15.91
C THR A 434 12.35 -7.23 -15.87
N THR A 435 12.56 -8.20 -14.97
CA THR A 435 13.82 -8.95 -14.92
C THR A 435 14.08 -9.71 -16.23
N THR A 436 13.04 -10.30 -16.82
CA THR A 436 13.17 -11.06 -18.07
C THR A 436 13.42 -10.16 -19.27
N ILE A 437 12.64 -9.07 -19.41
CA ILE A 437 12.67 -8.21 -20.59
C ILE A 437 13.83 -7.23 -20.53
N ASP A 438 14.07 -6.60 -19.37
CA ASP A 438 15.04 -5.52 -19.25
C ASP A 438 16.45 -6.01 -18.89
N LEU A 439 16.59 -7.14 -18.15
CA LEU A 439 17.89 -7.72 -17.78
C LEU A 439 18.22 -8.97 -18.60
N TRP A 440 17.41 -10.04 -18.50
CA TRP A 440 17.74 -11.33 -19.10
C TRP A 440 17.93 -11.26 -20.62
N ARG A 441 17.01 -10.64 -21.36
CA ARG A 441 17.11 -10.50 -22.82
C ARG A 441 18.31 -9.65 -23.23
N HIS A 442 18.73 -8.71 -22.40
CA HIS A 442 19.93 -7.93 -22.65
C HIS A 442 21.20 -8.78 -22.60
N PHE A 443 21.34 -9.64 -21.58
CA PHE A 443 22.52 -10.50 -21.44
C PHE A 443 22.48 -11.77 -22.30
N ARG A 444 21.32 -12.11 -22.88
CA ARG A 444 21.10 -13.29 -23.71
C ARG A 444 20.25 -12.97 -24.95
N PRO A 445 20.78 -12.18 -25.91
CA PRO A 445 20.02 -11.70 -27.07
C PRO A 445 19.48 -12.82 -27.98
N LEU A 446 20.16 -13.97 -28.06
CA LEU A 446 19.70 -15.13 -28.83
C LEU A 446 18.43 -15.80 -28.27
N ALA A 447 18.06 -15.51 -27.02
CA ALA A 447 16.85 -16.07 -26.39
C ALA A 447 15.56 -15.30 -26.77
N VAL A 448 15.66 -14.19 -27.51
CA VAL A 448 14.51 -13.32 -27.84
C VAL A 448 13.45 -14.06 -28.68
N HIS A 449 13.86 -14.98 -29.54
CA HIS A 449 12.95 -15.70 -30.47
C HIS A 449 12.28 -16.94 -29.88
N ASP A 450 12.65 -17.40 -28.69
CA ASP A 450 12.05 -18.57 -28.02
C ASP A 450 11.04 -18.09 -26.95
N GLU A 451 9.79 -17.93 -27.36
CA GLU A 451 8.70 -17.47 -26.47
C GLU A 451 8.48 -18.43 -25.28
N GLY A 452 8.50 -19.75 -25.52
CA GLY A 452 8.31 -20.72 -24.46
C GLY A 452 9.42 -20.69 -23.41
N ARG A 453 10.66 -20.44 -23.83
CA ARG A 453 11.79 -20.24 -22.93
C ARG A 453 11.66 -18.94 -22.13
N ASN A 454 11.23 -17.86 -22.78
CA ASN A 454 11.04 -16.57 -22.11
C ASN A 454 9.95 -16.64 -21.03
N VAL A 455 8.85 -17.36 -21.29
CA VAL A 455 7.80 -17.61 -20.28
C VAL A 455 8.35 -18.42 -19.11
N ARG A 456 9.12 -19.48 -19.35
CA ARG A 456 9.74 -20.27 -18.28
C ARG A 456 10.72 -19.44 -17.44
N VAL A 457 11.53 -18.61 -18.08
CA VAL A 457 12.47 -17.70 -17.41
C VAL A 457 11.72 -16.67 -16.56
N ALA A 458 10.64 -16.08 -17.10
CA ALA A 458 9.80 -15.14 -16.34
C ALA A 458 9.18 -15.80 -15.10
N LYS A 459 8.70 -17.04 -15.21
CA LYS A 459 8.19 -17.84 -14.07
C LYS A 459 9.28 -18.08 -13.01
N TRP A 460 10.51 -18.40 -13.43
CA TRP A 460 11.65 -18.57 -12.52
C TRP A 460 12.00 -17.28 -11.77
N PHE A 461 12.04 -16.12 -12.48
CA PHE A 461 12.27 -14.84 -11.83
C PHE A 461 11.12 -14.43 -10.92
N THR A 462 9.88 -14.76 -11.28
CA THR A 462 8.71 -14.56 -10.40
C THR A 462 8.88 -15.34 -9.10
N ALA A 463 9.29 -16.61 -9.16
CA ALA A 463 9.56 -17.43 -7.98
C ALA A 463 10.74 -16.89 -7.16
N PHE A 464 11.84 -16.49 -7.82
CA PHE A 464 12.99 -15.87 -7.16
C PHE A 464 12.60 -14.62 -6.36
N TRP A 465 11.85 -13.69 -6.98
CA TRP A 465 11.38 -12.48 -6.29
C TRP A 465 10.41 -12.78 -5.15
N GLY A 466 9.61 -13.83 -5.29
CA GLY A 466 8.75 -14.31 -4.20
C GLY A 466 9.56 -14.83 -3.01
N LEU A 467 10.60 -15.62 -3.24
CA LEU A 467 11.52 -16.08 -2.19
C LEU A 467 12.30 -14.92 -1.56
N PHE A 468 12.76 -13.96 -2.36
CA PHE A 468 13.38 -12.73 -1.88
C PHE A 468 12.44 -11.94 -0.95
N ALA A 469 11.17 -11.80 -1.35
CA ALA A 469 10.15 -11.11 -0.57
C ALA A 469 9.88 -11.82 0.78
N ILE A 470 9.85 -13.15 0.81
CA ILE A 470 9.75 -13.93 2.06
C ILE A 470 10.97 -13.68 2.95
N GLY A 471 12.18 -13.79 2.39
CA GLY A 471 13.42 -13.57 3.14
C GLY A 471 13.49 -12.15 3.73
N PHE A 472 13.11 -11.13 2.97
CA PHE A 472 13.03 -9.77 3.45
C PHE A 472 11.97 -9.62 4.55
N ALA A 473 10.77 -10.18 4.35
CA ALA A 473 9.71 -10.15 5.36
C ALA A 473 10.17 -10.75 6.69
N LEU A 474 10.86 -11.88 6.69
CA LEU A 474 11.37 -12.51 7.91
C LEU A 474 12.49 -11.74 8.61
N SER A 475 13.23 -10.91 7.88
CA SER A 475 14.35 -10.11 8.41
C SER A 475 13.97 -8.69 8.83
N ALA A 476 12.85 -8.18 8.31
CA ALA A 476 12.44 -6.79 8.51
C ALA A 476 11.61 -6.63 9.79
N THR A 477 11.96 -5.60 10.57
CA THR A 477 11.13 -5.08 11.66
C THR A 477 10.58 -3.73 11.23
N PHE A 478 9.26 -3.52 11.37
CA PHE A 478 8.64 -2.27 10.94
C PHE A 478 8.30 -1.39 12.14
N ALA A 479 8.80 -0.16 12.12
CA ALA A 479 8.44 0.88 13.09
C ALA A 479 7.07 1.50 12.79
N GLU A 480 6.59 1.37 11.56
CA GLU A 480 5.34 1.95 11.07
C GLU A 480 4.35 0.86 10.67
N ASN A 481 3.07 1.21 10.55
CA ASN A 481 2.09 0.29 9.97
C ASN A 481 2.39 0.02 8.48
N LEU A 482 1.82 -1.06 7.93
CA LEU A 482 2.19 -1.52 6.60
C LEU A 482 1.90 -0.51 5.49
N ILE A 483 0.83 0.30 5.60
CA ILE A 483 0.49 1.30 4.57
C ILE A 483 1.52 2.43 4.55
N GLU A 484 1.99 2.88 5.71
CA GLU A 484 3.05 3.89 5.80
C GLU A 484 4.40 3.32 5.35
N ALA A 485 4.76 2.12 5.80
CA ALA A 485 6.03 1.48 5.43
C ALA A 485 6.19 1.35 3.91
N VAL A 486 5.15 0.92 3.19
CA VAL A 486 5.16 0.84 1.72
C VAL A 486 5.30 2.22 1.07
N ASN A 487 4.61 3.23 1.59
CA ASN A 487 4.69 4.60 1.05
C ASN A 487 6.06 5.24 1.32
N ILE A 488 6.64 5.04 2.50
CA ILE A 488 8.00 5.51 2.83
C ILE A 488 9.01 4.87 1.88
N LEU A 489 8.98 3.53 1.76
CA LEU A 489 9.88 2.82 0.85
C LEU A 489 9.72 3.32 -0.59
N GLY A 490 8.48 3.46 -1.07
CA GLY A 490 8.20 4.00 -2.38
C GLY A 490 8.82 5.38 -2.58
N SER A 491 8.62 6.28 -1.63
CA SER A 491 9.06 7.67 -1.70
C SER A 491 10.58 7.86 -1.79
N ILE A 492 11.34 6.90 -1.27
CA ILE A 492 12.82 6.92 -1.37
C ILE A 492 13.30 6.70 -2.81
N PHE A 493 12.58 5.92 -3.61
CA PHE A 493 13.01 5.55 -4.97
C PHE A 493 12.22 6.25 -6.08
N TYR A 494 10.92 6.45 -5.90
CA TYR A 494 10.01 6.91 -6.94
C TYR A 494 10.36 8.25 -7.56
N GLY A 495 10.83 9.20 -6.75
CA GLY A 495 11.18 10.53 -7.23
C GLY A 495 12.26 10.50 -8.32
N VAL A 496 13.32 9.74 -8.09
CA VAL A 496 14.45 9.64 -9.03
C VAL A 496 14.04 8.96 -10.33
N VAL A 497 13.29 7.85 -10.24
CA VAL A 497 12.76 7.16 -11.42
C VAL A 497 11.87 8.09 -12.24
N LEU A 498 10.95 8.81 -11.60
CA LEU A 498 10.13 9.82 -12.27
C LEU A 498 10.96 10.88 -12.96
N GLY A 499 12.01 11.39 -12.30
CA GLY A 499 12.95 12.36 -12.86
C GLY A 499 13.58 11.88 -14.17
N MET A 500 14.02 10.62 -14.23
CA MET A 500 14.56 10.01 -15.47
C MET A 500 13.53 10.05 -16.62
N PHE A 501 12.24 9.73 -16.32
CA PHE A 501 11.17 9.77 -17.33
C PHE A 501 10.82 11.20 -17.75
N LEU A 502 10.80 12.18 -16.82
CA LEU A 502 10.52 13.56 -17.18
C LEU A 502 11.62 14.15 -18.06
N VAL A 503 12.90 13.83 -17.79
CA VAL A 503 14.01 14.18 -18.69
C VAL A 503 13.80 13.53 -20.06
N ALA A 504 13.41 12.26 -20.09
CA ALA A 504 13.17 11.54 -21.35
C ALA A 504 12.05 12.16 -22.19
N PHE A 505 10.96 12.60 -21.56
CA PHE A 505 9.82 13.18 -22.25
C PHE A 505 10.06 14.61 -22.72
N PHE A 506 10.65 15.45 -21.87
CA PHE A 506 10.65 16.90 -22.07
C PHE A 506 12.00 17.49 -22.45
N LEU A 507 13.12 16.87 -22.05
CA LEU A 507 14.47 17.45 -22.23
C LEU A 507 15.23 16.71 -23.34
N LYS A 508 14.79 16.88 -24.59
CA LYS A 508 15.32 16.17 -25.76
C LYS A 508 16.82 16.35 -26.01
N LYS A 509 17.44 17.42 -25.50
CA LYS A 509 18.85 17.72 -25.66
C LYS A 509 19.80 17.01 -24.67
N ILE A 510 19.21 16.33 -23.65
CA ILE A 510 19.98 15.63 -22.62
C ILE A 510 20.21 14.18 -23.05
N GLY A 511 21.47 13.74 -22.94
CA GLY A 511 21.90 12.38 -23.30
C GLY A 511 21.84 11.40 -22.15
N GLY A 512 21.94 10.09 -22.47
CA GLY A 512 21.82 9.00 -21.50
C GLY A 512 22.90 9.04 -20.41
N THR A 513 24.14 9.40 -20.74
CA THR A 513 25.24 9.50 -19.75
C THR A 513 24.95 10.55 -18.68
N ALA A 514 24.38 11.71 -19.07
CA ALA A 514 24.01 12.75 -18.12
C ALA A 514 22.88 12.28 -17.20
N VAL A 515 21.84 11.63 -17.75
CA VAL A 515 20.71 11.10 -16.97
C VAL A 515 21.15 10.00 -16.03
N PHE A 516 22.04 9.10 -16.48
CA PHE A 516 22.55 8.00 -15.65
C PHE A 516 23.24 8.53 -14.39
N TRP A 517 24.23 9.42 -14.54
CA TRP A 517 24.97 9.96 -13.40
C TRP A 517 24.11 10.89 -12.52
N ALA A 518 23.21 11.65 -13.14
CA ALA A 518 22.24 12.46 -12.40
C ALA A 518 21.31 11.60 -11.53
N ALA A 519 20.81 10.49 -12.05
CA ALA A 519 19.96 9.58 -11.30
C ALA A 519 20.70 8.91 -10.14
N VAL A 520 21.96 8.46 -10.36
CA VAL A 520 22.81 7.91 -9.29
C VAL A 520 23.05 8.95 -8.20
N ALA A 521 23.43 10.17 -8.56
CA ALA A 521 23.69 11.25 -7.60
C ALA A 521 22.42 11.68 -6.87
N ALA A 522 21.27 11.78 -7.56
CA ALA A 522 19.98 12.11 -6.96
C ALA A 522 19.53 11.02 -5.99
N GLN A 523 19.75 9.73 -6.31
CA GLN A 523 19.41 8.63 -5.42
C GLN A 523 20.28 8.64 -4.15
N ALA A 524 21.59 8.88 -4.30
CA ALA A 524 22.49 9.05 -3.16
C ALA A 524 22.09 10.25 -2.29
N LEU A 525 21.69 11.36 -2.90
CA LEU A 525 21.16 12.53 -2.18
C LEU A 525 19.90 12.18 -1.37
N VAL A 526 18.94 11.48 -1.97
CA VAL A 526 17.70 11.07 -1.26
C VAL A 526 18.03 10.18 -0.08
N PHE A 527 18.95 9.21 -0.22
CA PHE A 527 19.38 8.37 0.91
C PHE A 527 20.04 9.20 2.02
N ALA A 528 20.91 10.14 1.67
CA ALA A 528 21.58 11.02 2.62
C ALA A 528 20.56 11.90 3.38
N LEU A 529 19.60 12.48 2.67
CA LEU A 529 18.55 13.29 3.27
C LEU A 529 17.62 12.45 4.17
N TYR A 530 17.26 11.25 3.75
CA TYR A 530 16.44 10.33 4.56
C TYR A 530 17.13 9.94 5.87
N ALA A 531 18.45 9.75 5.84
CA ALA A 531 19.23 9.42 7.02
C ALA A 531 19.48 10.61 7.96
N SER A 532 19.46 11.85 7.43
CA SER A 532 19.89 13.05 8.18
C SER A 532 18.75 14.01 8.55
N LEU A 533 17.62 13.99 7.84
CA LEU A 533 16.53 14.95 8.04
C LEU A 533 15.23 14.27 8.48
N SER A 534 14.56 14.88 9.44
CA SER A 534 13.24 14.47 9.92
C SER A 534 12.12 15.22 9.17
N ILE A 535 12.07 15.07 7.83
CA ILE A 535 11.01 15.65 7.01
C ILE A 535 9.99 14.57 6.60
N SER A 536 8.79 15.01 6.18
CA SER A 536 7.78 14.08 5.64
C SER A 536 8.34 13.30 4.45
N TYR A 537 8.13 11.99 4.44
CA TYR A 537 8.58 11.11 3.35
C TYR A 537 8.02 11.53 1.98
N LEU A 538 6.86 12.19 1.94
CA LEU A 538 6.25 12.67 0.71
C LEU A 538 7.14 13.66 -0.05
N TRP A 539 7.96 14.44 0.65
CA TRP A 539 8.88 15.39 0.03
C TRP A 539 9.99 14.72 -0.78
N TYR A 540 10.43 13.49 -0.42
CA TYR A 540 11.48 12.78 -1.15
C TYR A 540 11.10 12.48 -2.60
N ASN A 541 9.80 12.35 -2.92
CA ASN A 541 9.34 12.20 -4.30
C ASN A 541 9.61 13.46 -5.14
N LEU A 542 9.28 14.62 -4.61
CA LEU A 542 9.56 15.91 -5.27
C LEU A 542 11.07 16.17 -5.34
N ILE A 543 11.77 16.03 -4.22
CA ILE A 543 13.20 16.30 -4.11
C ILE A 543 14.00 15.38 -5.05
N GLY A 544 13.74 14.07 -5.03
CA GLY A 544 14.43 13.10 -5.89
C GLY A 544 14.18 13.37 -7.37
N CYS A 545 12.96 13.72 -7.74
CA CYS A 545 12.60 14.09 -9.11
C CYS A 545 13.29 15.37 -9.55
N ALA A 546 13.19 16.44 -8.77
CA ALA A 546 13.81 17.73 -9.07
C ALA A 546 15.34 17.62 -9.14
N ALA A 547 15.95 16.92 -8.17
CA ALA A 547 17.40 16.68 -8.17
C ALA A 547 17.86 15.93 -9.43
N CYS A 548 17.15 14.86 -9.82
CA CYS A 548 17.48 14.10 -11.03
C CYS A 548 17.40 15.00 -12.29
N VAL A 549 16.35 15.80 -12.44
CA VAL A 549 16.15 16.69 -13.59
C VAL A 549 17.22 17.79 -13.63
N LEU A 550 17.46 18.47 -12.50
CA LEU A 550 18.41 19.57 -12.41
C LEU A 550 19.85 19.10 -12.60
N LEU A 551 20.23 17.99 -11.97
CA LEU A 551 21.55 17.39 -12.13
C LEU A 551 21.77 16.90 -13.56
N ALA A 552 20.76 16.30 -14.21
CA ALA A 552 20.87 15.87 -15.60
C ALA A 552 21.13 17.08 -16.54
N ALA A 553 20.44 18.19 -16.30
CA ALA A 553 20.67 19.43 -17.04
C ALA A 553 22.09 20.00 -16.78
N ALA A 554 22.52 20.02 -15.51
CA ALA A 554 23.85 20.49 -15.13
C ALA A 554 24.95 19.60 -15.70
N VAL A 555 24.88 18.29 -15.56
CA VAL A 555 25.90 17.35 -16.10
C VAL A 555 25.99 17.45 -17.62
N GLN A 556 24.86 17.66 -18.31
CA GLN A 556 24.89 17.82 -19.78
C GLN A 556 25.68 19.04 -20.23
N THR A 557 25.81 20.11 -19.40
CA THR A 557 26.61 21.28 -19.78
C THR A 557 28.11 20.96 -19.88
N PHE A 558 28.60 19.97 -19.16
CA PHE A 558 29.98 19.50 -19.15
C PHE A 558 30.25 18.38 -20.16
N LEU A 559 29.21 17.77 -20.73
CA LEU A 559 29.34 16.72 -21.75
C LEU A 559 29.21 17.33 -23.15
N PRO A 560 29.90 16.77 -24.18
CA PRO A 560 29.76 17.23 -25.56
C PRO A 560 28.29 17.16 -25.98
N ARG A 561 27.83 18.20 -26.68
CA ARG A 561 26.45 18.25 -27.18
C ARG A 561 26.25 17.12 -28.18
N ILE A 562 25.17 16.34 -28.01
CA ILE A 562 24.74 15.36 -29.00
C ILE A 562 24.40 16.14 -30.28
N THR A 563 25.17 15.93 -31.34
CA THR A 563 24.89 16.48 -32.65
C THR A 563 23.63 15.79 -33.20
N ARG A 564 22.77 16.53 -33.90
CA ARG A 564 21.50 16.03 -34.48
C ARG A 564 21.67 14.80 -35.40
N MET A 565 22.89 14.51 -35.87
CA MET A 565 23.18 13.38 -36.77
C MET A 565 22.95 12.00 -36.15
N ASP A 566 23.02 11.87 -34.80
CA ASP A 566 22.82 10.55 -34.14
C ASP A 566 21.35 10.24 -33.85
N ALA A 567 20.48 11.23 -33.97
CA ALA A 567 19.05 11.05 -33.71
C ALA A 567 18.25 10.64 -34.97
N ASP A 568 18.75 10.94 -36.15
CA ASP A 568 18.07 10.68 -37.44
C ASP A 568 18.56 9.38 -38.12
N ASN A 569 19.65 8.76 -37.64
CA ASN A 569 20.22 7.53 -38.21
C ASN A 569 19.77 6.26 -37.51
N ASN A 570 18.61 6.23 -36.92
CA ASN A 570 17.97 4.97 -36.51
C ASN A 570 16.91 4.62 -37.57
N PRO A 571 17.23 3.74 -38.55
CA PRO A 571 16.22 3.29 -39.52
C PRO A 571 15.18 2.46 -38.82
N GLY A 572 13.91 2.77 -39.04
CA GLY A 572 12.61 2.21 -38.78
C GLY A 572 12.39 0.98 -37.93
#